data_b448a2e24a0daaf8cb7b77a3ee3e61a0
#
_entry.id   b448a2e24a0daaf8cb7b77a3ee3e61a0
#
_cell.length_a   1.000
_cell.length_b   1.000
_cell.length_c   1.000
_cell.angle_alpha   90.00
_cell.angle_beta   90.00
_cell.angle_gamma   90.00
#
_symmetry.space_group_name_H-M   'P 1'
#
loop_
_entity.id
_entity.type
_entity.pdbx_description
1 polymer ?
#
loop_
_entity_poly.entity_id
_entity_poly.type
_entity_poly.pdbx_seq_one_letter_code
_entity_poly.pdbx_strand_id
1 'polypeptide(L)'
;MKTMLLLIVMCTTTSLHAQMEGLWEGYDGEWAHVSKQLVALAEATPADKFAWRPAPGVRSTSEVYMHIAQANFYLLSVTGPPMPPEMMSDDVEKTVTKKADVIAWLKRSLEAVKTARAQLKPGDLQRKVKIEGKEVTVDGMYLRIIVHDNEHMGQLIAYARMMGVVPPWSEPAHK
;
A
#
# COMPACT_ATOMS: atom_id res chain seq x y z
N MET A 1 -46.91 34.76 28.01
CA MET A 1 -46.23 34.40 26.76
C MET A 1 -45.00 33.58 27.13
N LYS A 2 -45.02 32.23 26.94
CA LYS A 2 -43.88 31.36 27.24
C LYS A 2 -43.24 31.02 25.86
N THR A 3 -42.04 31.57 25.63
CA THR A 3 -41.27 31.30 24.42
C THR A 3 -40.57 29.94 24.57
N MET A 4 -40.98 28.98 23.80
CA MET A 4 -40.41 27.62 23.75
C MET A 4 -39.23 27.65 22.78
N LEU A 5 -38.01 27.51 23.34
CA LEU A 5 -36.76 27.43 22.58
C LEU A 5 -36.63 26.02 22.01
N LEU A 6 -36.78 25.88 20.70
CA LEU A 6 -36.58 24.60 19.99
C LEU A 6 -35.09 24.38 19.76
N LEU A 7 -34.49 23.46 20.52
CA LEU A 7 -33.08 23.03 20.32
C LEU A 7 -33.06 22.05 19.15
N ILE A 8 -32.58 22.52 17.99
CA ILE A 8 -32.31 21.65 16.83
C ILE A 8 -30.96 20.95 17.10
N VAL A 9 -31.04 19.70 17.51
CA VAL A 9 -29.86 18.83 17.54
C VAL A 9 -29.52 18.43 16.10
N MET A 10 -28.53 19.12 15.51
CA MET A 10 -27.91 18.69 14.26
C MET A 10 -27.10 17.44 14.55
N CYS A 11 -27.71 16.27 14.27
CA CYS A 11 -26.99 15.01 14.24
C CYS A 11 -26.08 15.02 13.02
N THR A 12 -24.80 15.32 13.19
CA THR A 12 -23.78 15.17 12.15
C THR A 12 -23.55 13.68 11.92
N THR A 13 -24.22 13.13 10.92
CA THR A 13 -23.89 11.80 10.39
C THR A 13 -22.59 11.91 9.58
N THR A 14 -21.46 12.03 10.27
CA THR A 14 -20.13 11.92 9.64
C THR A 14 -19.80 10.44 9.52
N SER A 15 -20.05 9.86 8.31
CA SER A 15 -18.97 9.38 7.48
C SER A 15 -18.57 7.93 7.60
N LEU A 16 -19.52 6.98 7.35
CA LEU A 16 -19.12 5.68 6.76
C LEU A 16 -18.67 5.86 5.28
N HIS A 17 -18.94 7.00 4.65
CA HIS A 17 -18.56 7.30 3.26
C HIS A 17 -17.05 7.56 3.08
N ALA A 18 -16.33 8.01 4.12
CA ALA A 18 -14.92 8.37 4.01
C ALA A 18 -13.97 7.17 3.74
N GLN A 19 -14.42 5.93 3.97
CA GLN A 19 -13.61 4.73 3.69
C GLN A 19 -13.72 4.24 2.24
N MET A 20 -14.72 4.69 1.51
CA MET A 20 -14.94 4.30 0.11
C MET A 20 -14.67 5.43 -0.89
N GLU A 21 -14.22 6.58 -0.41
CA GLU A 21 -13.85 7.71 -1.26
C GLU A 21 -12.66 7.30 -2.14
N GLY A 22 -12.84 7.40 -3.45
CA GLY A 22 -11.86 7.00 -4.46
C GLY A 22 -11.93 5.55 -4.94
N LEU A 23 -12.54 4.62 -4.20
CA LEU A 23 -12.86 3.29 -4.73
C LEU A 23 -13.76 3.45 -5.96
N TRP A 24 -13.52 2.66 -7.00
CA TRP A 24 -14.22 2.70 -8.28
C TRP A 24 -13.89 3.91 -9.17
N GLU A 25 -13.03 4.81 -8.74
CA GLU A 25 -12.57 5.97 -9.53
C GLU A 25 -11.33 5.64 -10.40
N GLY A 26 -11.16 4.37 -10.73
CA GLY A 26 -10.06 3.89 -11.56
C GLY A 26 -8.77 3.67 -10.77
N TYR A 27 -7.64 3.67 -11.48
CA TYR A 27 -6.34 3.31 -10.90
C TYR A 27 -5.98 4.16 -9.68
N ASP A 28 -6.13 5.47 -9.77
CA ASP A 28 -5.65 6.39 -8.72
C ASP A 28 -6.46 6.24 -7.42
N GLY A 29 -7.75 5.97 -7.52
CA GLY A 29 -8.61 5.65 -6.37
C GLY A 29 -8.22 4.32 -5.72
N GLU A 30 -8.05 3.27 -6.51
CA GLU A 30 -7.60 1.95 -6.03
C GLU A 30 -6.18 2.03 -5.43
N TRP A 31 -5.28 2.82 -6.04
CA TRP A 31 -3.94 3.04 -5.51
C TRP A 31 -3.95 3.74 -4.15
N ALA A 32 -4.76 4.78 -4.00
CA ALA A 32 -4.92 5.47 -2.73
C ALA A 32 -5.45 4.53 -1.63
N HIS A 33 -6.41 3.67 -2.00
CA HIS A 33 -6.99 2.69 -1.08
C HIS A 33 -5.96 1.65 -0.62
N VAL A 34 -5.28 0.95 -1.53
CA VAL A 34 -4.29 -0.08 -1.18
C VAL A 34 -3.11 0.50 -0.41
N SER A 35 -2.63 1.68 -0.82
CA SER A 35 -1.52 2.36 -0.13
C SER A 35 -1.87 2.70 1.32
N LYS A 36 -3.08 3.23 1.55
CA LYS A 36 -3.58 3.54 2.89
C LYS A 36 -3.67 2.29 3.77
N GLN A 37 -4.19 1.19 3.22
CA GLN A 37 -4.32 -0.06 3.96
C GLN A 37 -2.98 -0.70 4.29
N LEU A 38 -2.02 -0.74 3.34
CA LEU A 38 -0.68 -1.26 3.57
C LEU A 38 0.04 -0.53 4.70
N VAL A 39 -0.01 0.81 4.67
CA VAL A 39 0.61 1.63 5.71
C VAL A 39 -0.08 1.43 7.06
N ALA A 40 -1.42 1.46 7.09
CA ALA A 40 -2.18 1.28 8.32
C ALA A 40 -1.91 -0.08 8.98
N LEU A 41 -1.83 -1.15 8.19
CA LEU A 41 -1.52 -2.49 8.68
C LEU A 41 -0.09 -2.57 9.24
N ALA A 42 0.89 -1.98 8.54
CA ALA A 42 2.28 -1.93 9.00
C ALA A 42 2.39 -1.16 10.33
N GLU A 43 1.70 -0.03 10.45
CA GLU A 43 1.69 0.78 11.68
C GLU A 43 1.01 0.05 12.85
N ALA A 44 -0.10 -0.66 12.61
CA ALA A 44 -0.81 -1.45 13.61
C ALA A 44 -0.06 -2.71 14.06
N THR A 45 0.81 -3.26 13.23
CA THR A 45 1.58 -4.46 13.55
C THR A 45 2.68 -4.13 14.57
N PRO A 46 2.74 -4.77 15.76
CA PRO A 46 3.79 -4.55 16.77
C PRO A 46 5.20 -4.85 16.22
N ALA A 47 6.21 -4.13 16.71
CA ALA A 47 7.58 -4.24 16.19
C ALA A 47 8.18 -5.64 16.37
N ASP A 48 7.87 -6.34 17.45
CA ASP A 48 8.30 -7.72 17.72
C ASP A 48 7.70 -8.74 16.75
N LYS A 49 6.62 -8.37 16.03
CA LYS A 49 5.96 -9.20 15.01
C LYS A 49 6.57 -9.04 13.61
N PHE A 50 7.47 -8.09 13.40
CA PHE A 50 8.10 -7.89 12.08
C PHE A 50 9.01 -9.05 11.66
N ALA A 51 9.62 -9.76 12.61
CA ALA A 51 10.42 -10.94 12.32
C ALA A 51 9.59 -12.24 12.18
N TRP A 52 8.30 -12.21 12.48
CA TRP A 52 7.43 -13.38 12.40
C TRP A 52 7.26 -13.88 10.96
N ARG A 53 7.26 -15.19 10.79
CA ARG A 53 6.99 -15.90 9.53
C ARG A 53 6.17 -17.16 9.81
N PRO A 54 5.30 -17.60 8.88
CA PRO A 54 4.43 -18.75 9.10
C PRO A 54 5.19 -20.09 9.10
N ALA A 55 6.33 -20.17 8.38
CA ALA A 55 7.16 -21.36 8.30
C ALA A 55 8.59 -21.02 7.89
N PRO A 56 9.58 -21.90 8.14
CA PRO A 56 10.92 -21.76 7.60
C PRO A 56 10.89 -21.62 6.06
N GLY A 57 11.72 -20.73 5.51
CA GLY A 57 11.81 -20.47 4.07
C GLY A 57 10.71 -19.57 3.49
N VAL A 58 9.70 -19.21 4.29
CA VAL A 58 8.69 -18.21 3.90
C VAL A 58 9.13 -16.83 4.36
N ARG A 59 8.85 -15.77 3.57
CA ARG A 59 9.15 -14.39 3.96
C ARG A 59 8.53 -14.04 5.30
N SER A 60 9.29 -13.32 6.14
CA SER A 60 8.76 -12.71 7.36
C SER A 60 7.88 -11.50 7.05
N THR A 61 7.20 -10.98 8.05
CA THR A 61 6.38 -9.76 7.92
C THR A 61 7.20 -8.59 7.35
N SER A 62 8.42 -8.34 7.88
CA SER A 62 9.29 -7.28 7.36
C SER A 62 9.73 -7.55 5.92
N GLU A 63 10.11 -8.79 5.61
CA GLU A 63 10.53 -9.18 4.27
C GLU A 63 9.41 -8.99 3.23
N VAL A 64 8.14 -9.25 3.58
CA VAL A 64 7.02 -9.00 2.67
C VAL A 64 6.83 -7.50 2.40
N TYR A 65 6.88 -6.64 3.42
CA TYR A 65 6.80 -5.19 3.22
C TYR A 65 7.97 -4.65 2.38
N MET A 66 9.19 -5.13 2.63
CA MET A 66 10.36 -4.73 1.86
C MET A 66 10.31 -5.24 0.42
N HIS A 67 9.75 -6.44 0.20
CA HIS A 67 9.49 -6.98 -1.13
C HIS A 67 8.54 -6.08 -1.93
N ILE A 68 7.44 -5.64 -1.33
CA ILE A 68 6.53 -4.65 -1.94
C ILE A 68 7.31 -3.38 -2.32
N ALA A 69 8.07 -2.82 -1.38
CA ALA A 69 8.80 -1.59 -1.62
C ALA A 69 9.85 -1.73 -2.75
N GLN A 70 10.60 -2.82 -2.76
CA GLN A 70 11.60 -3.11 -3.78
C GLN A 70 10.95 -3.31 -5.16
N ALA A 71 9.87 -4.10 -5.23
CA ALA A 71 9.15 -4.35 -6.48
C ALA A 71 8.55 -3.08 -7.08
N ASN A 72 8.00 -2.18 -6.25
CA ASN A 72 7.50 -0.89 -6.69
C ASN A 72 8.58 -0.05 -7.37
N PHE A 73 9.77 0.08 -6.76
CA PHE A 73 10.89 0.79 -7.36
C PHE A 73 11.42 0.09 -8.61
N TYR A 74 11.52 -1.24 -8.60
CA TYR A 74 11.98 -2.00 -9.76
C TYR A 74 11.06 -1.80 -10.97
N LEU A 75 9.74 -1.97 -10.78
CA LEU A 75 8.77 -1.79 -11.85
C LEU A 75 8.73 -0.35 -12.37
N LEU A 76 8.84 0.65 -11.49
CA LEU A 76 8.94 2.04 -11.91
C LEU A 76 10.20 2.33 -12.74
N SER A 77 11.33 1.69 -12.44
CA SER A 77 12.61 1.97 -13.08
C SER A 77 12.59 1.73 -14.59
N VAL A 78 11.71 0.85 -15.08
CA VAL A 78 11.55 0.59 -16.52
C VAL A 78 10.87 1.74 -17.28
N THR A 79 10.27 2.69 -16.57
CA THR A 79 9.62 3.86 -17.19
C THR A 79 10.47 5.14 -17.16
N GLY A 80 11.58 5.12 -16.41
CA GLY A 80 12.54 6.22 -16.36
C GLY A 80 13.08 6.59 -14.99
N PRO A 81 12.28 6.68 -13.91
CA PRO A 81 12.83 6.96 -12.58
C PRO A 81 13.83 5.88 -12.15
N PRO A 82 15.05 6.23 -11.73
CA PRO A 82 16.04 5.23 -11.32
C PRO A 82 15.61 4.57 -10.01
N MET A 83 15.90 3.28 -9.89
CA MET A 83 15.75 2.57 -8.61
C MET A 83 16.75 3.12 -7.59
N PRO A 84 16.35 3.41 -6.33
CA PRO A 84 17.29 3.85 -5.31
C PRO A 84 18.41 2.81 -5.12
N PRO A 85 19.68 3.24 -5.02
CA PRO A 85 20.82 2.31 -4.87
C PRO A 85 20.66 1.33 -3.71
N GLU A 86 20.07 1.77 -2.60
CA GLU A 86 19.80 0.95 -1.41
C GLU A 86 18.81 -0.18 -1.68
N MET A 87 17.96 -0.04 -2.70
CA MET A 87 16.98 -1.06 -3.11
C MET A 87 17.51 -2.04 -4.16
N MET A 88 18.73 -1.83 -4.67
CA MET A 88 19.30 -2.66 -5.75
C MET A 88 19.90 -3.98 -5.23
N SER A 89 20.07 -4.14 -3.92
CA SER A 89 20.62 -5.36 -3.33
C SER A 89 19.56 -6.46 -3.28
N ASP A 90 19.94 -7.68 -3.70
CA ASP A 90 19.07 -8.87 -3.59
C ASP A 90 18.75 -9.24 -2.13
N ASP A 91 19.55 -8.77 -1.18
CA ASP A 91 19.38 -9.05 0.25
C ASP A 91 18.63 -7.95 1.01
N VAL A 92 18.15 -6.90 0.35
CA VAL A 92 17.48 -5.77 1.02
C VAL A 92 16.29 -6.22 1.87
N GLU A 93 15.52 -7.19 1.41
CA GLU A 93 14.38 -7.77 2.15
C GLU A 93 14.83 -8.37 3.50
N LYS A 94 16.04 -8.95 3.57
CA LYS A 94 16.58 -9.62 4.77
C LYS A 94 17.35 -8.67 5.68
N THR A 95 17.88 -7.58 5.14
CA THR A 95 18.76 -6.65 5.89
C THR A 95 18.01 -5.50 6.51
N VAL A 96 16.90 -5.04 5.89
CA VAL A 96 16.05 -3.97 6.44
C VAL A 96 14.89 -4.60 7.21
N THR A 97 15.06 -4.76 8.53
CA THR A 97 14.11 -5.51 9.38
C THR A 97 13.46 -4.67 10.48
N LYS A 98 14.03 -3.50 10.81
CA LYS A 98 13.46 -2.61 11.84
C LYS A 98 12.16 -1.99 11.36
N LYS A 99 11.09 -2.09 12.15
CA LYS A 99 9.76 -1.57 11.82
C LYS A 99 9.78 -0.15 11.25
N ALA A 100 10.51 0.76 11.87
CA ALA A 100 10.56 2.16 11.44
C ALA A 100 11.16 2.30 10.03
N ASP A 101 12.26 1.59 9.74
CA ASP A 101 12.94 1.63 8.45
C ASP A 101 12.09 0.96 7.35
N VAL A 102 11.48 -0.17 7.67
CA VAL A 102 10.55 -0.88 6.76
C VAL A 102 9.37 0.01 6.37
N ILE A 103 8.72 0.67 7.35
CA ILE A 103 7.61 1.59 7.08
C ILE A 103 8.08 2.80 6.27
N ALA A 104 9.26 3.32 6.55
CA ALA A 104 9.81 4.45 5.78
C ALA A 104 10.02 4.08 4.31
N TRP A 105 10.58 2.90 4.02
CA TRP A 105 10.76 2.41 2.66
C TRP A 105 9.44 2.10 1.95
N LEU A 106 8.51 1.48 2.66
CA LEU A 106 7.16 1.25 2.12
C LEU A 106 6.51 2.57 1.70
N LYS A 107 6.43 3.56 2.60
CA LYS A 107 5.84 4.88 2.30
C LYS A 107 6.54 5.56 1.12
N ARG A 108 7.88 5.51 1.08
CA ARG A 108 8.68 6.09 -0.02
C ARG A 108 8.37 5.44 -1.36
N SER A 109 8.24 4.11 -1.41
CA SER A 109 7.91 3.40 -2.64
C SER A 109 6.50 3.70 -3.13
N LEU A 110 5.52 3.71 -2.22
CA LEU A 110 4.12 4.04 -2.54
C LEU A 110 3.98 5.47 -3.08
N GLU A 111 4.65 6.44 -2.48
CA GLU A 111 4.65 7.83 -2.96
C GLU A 111 5.38 7.97 -4.31
N ALA A 112 6.45 7.20 -4.55
CA ALA A 112 7.13 7.19 -5.83
C ALA A 112 6.21 6.72 -6.97
N VAL A 113 5.42 5.67 -6.76
CA VAL A 113 4.42 5.18 -7.73
C VAL A 113 3.37 6.25 -8.02
N LYS A 114 2.80 6.84 -6.97
CA LYS A 114 1.80 7.91 -7.07
C LYS A 114 2.34 9.11 -7.87
N THR A 115 3.53 9.58 -7.49
CA THR A 115 4.17 10.75 -8.14
C THR A 115 4.48 10.47 -9.62
N ALA A 116 5.05 9.29 -9.93
CA ALA A 116 5.35 8.92 -11.30
C ALA A 116 4.09 8.79 -12.15
N ARG A 117 3.01 8.25 -11.59
CA ARG A 117 1.72 8.14 -12.26
C ARG A 117 1.13 9.52 -12.58
N ALA A 118 1.17 10.44 -11.63
CA ALA A 118 0.64 11.80 -11.79
C ALA A 118 1.41 12.64 -12.84
N GLN A 119 2.63 12.26 -13.17
CA GLN A 119 3.47 12.94 -14.17
C GLN A 119 3.24 12.44 -15.60
N LEU A 120 2.46 11.37 -15.81
CA LEU A 120 2.19 10.82 -17.13
C LEU A 120 1.39 11.81 -17.97
N LYS A 121 1.78 11.89 -19.25
CA LYS A 121 1.08 12.66 -20.28
C LYS A 121 0.06 11.78 -21.01
N PRO A 122 -0.93 12.38 -21.69
CA PRO A 122 -1.81 11.65 -22.58
C PRO A 122 -1.01 10.78 -23.57
N GLY A 123 -1.34 9.50 -23.66
CA GLY A 123 -0.64 8.54 -24.54
C GLY A 123 0.52 7.79 -23.88
N ASP A 124 1.08 8.26 -22.78
CA ASP A 124 2.20 7.57 -22.10
C ASP A 124 1.82 6.17 -21.64
N LEU A 125 0.55 5.94 -21.26
CA LEU A 125 0.06 4.63 -20.83
C LEU A 125 0.19 3.56 -21.92
N GLN A 126 0.09 3.94 -23.19
CA GLN A 126 0.22 3.03 -24.33
C GLN A 126 1.67 2.80 -24.75
N ARG A 127 2.60 3.60 -24.22
CA ARG A 127 4.02 3.45 -24.52
C ARG A 127 4.53 2.08 -24.11
N LYS A 128 5.34 1.47 -24.99
CA LYS A 128 5.95 0.16 -24.73
C LYS A 128 7.22 0.30 -23.93
N VAL A 129 7.36 -0.60 -22.95
CA VAL A 129 8.56 -0.78 -22.12
C VAL A 129 8.91 -2.27 -22.07
N LYS A 130 10.12 -2.60 -21.64
CA LYS A 130 10.54 -4.01 -21.48
C LYS A 130 10.68 -4.33 -19.99
N ILE A 131 10.03 -5.41 -19.56
CA ILE A 131 10.15 -5.99 -18.22
C ILE A 131 10.52 -7.46 -18.38
N GLU A 132 11.65 -7.90 -17.83
CA GLU A 132 12.14 -9.28 -17.90
C GLU A 132 12.14 -9.85 -19.33
N GLY A 133 12.56 -9.01 -20.29
CA GLY A 133 12.63 -9.39 -21.71
C GLY A 133 11.30 -9.37 -22.47
N LYS A 134 10.18 -9.12 -21.80
CA LYS A 134 8.85 -9.01 -22.41
C LYS A 134 8.49 -7.55 -22.70
N GLU A 135 7.89 -7.31 -23.84
CA GLU A 135 7.32 -6.00 -24.18
C GLU A 135 5.93 -5.88 -23.56
N VAL A 136 5.73 -4.83 -22.77
CA VAL A 136 4.46 -4.51 -22.09
C VAL A 136 4.13 -3.03 -22.26
N THR A 137 2.89 -2.64 -21.99
CA THR A 137 2.52 -1.22 -21.92
C THR A 137 2.85 -0.65 -20.56
N VAL A 138 3.05 0.66 -20.47
CA VAL A 138 3.15 1.37 -19.17
C VAL A 138 1.90 1.17 -18.35
N ASP A 139 0.71 1.14 -18.96
CA ASP A 139 -0.54 0.79 -18.29
C ASP A 139 -0.51 -0.60 -17.66
N GLY A 140 -0.06 -1.60 -18.42
CA GLY A 140 0.12 -2.97 -17.92
C GLY A 140 1.12 -3.06 -16.76
N MET A 141 2.18 -2.25 -16.79
CA MET A 141 3.13 -2.15 -15.67
C MET A 141 2.45 -1.57 -14.41
N TYR A 142 1.68 -0.48 -14.51
CA TYR A 142 0.97 0.07 -13.37
C TYR A 142 -0.09 -0.90 -12.84
N LEU A 143 -0.81 -1.59 -13.73
CA LEU A 143 -1.73 -2.65 -13.33
C LEU A 143 -0.99 -3.77 -12.56
N ARG A 144 0.22 -4.16 -13.00
CA ARG A 144 1.03 -5.15 -12.27
C ARG A 144 1.43 -4.66 -10.89
N ILE A 145 1.82 -3.40 -10.74
CA ILE A 145 2.17 -2.81 -9.44
C ILE A 145 1.01 -2.97 -8.46
N ILE A 146 -0.18 -2.49 -8.81
CA ILE A 146 -1.32 -2.51 -7.87
C ILE A 146 -1.80 -3.94 -7.56
N VAL A 147 -1.76 -4.83 -8.54
CA VAL A 147 -2.09 -6.26 -8.33
C VAL A 147 -1.09 -6.92 -7.39
N HIS A 148 0.21 -6.67 -7.58
CA HIS A 148 1.28 -7.21 -6.74
C HIS A 148 1.17 -6.72 -5.29
N ASP A 149 0.90 -5.43 -5.10
CA ASP A 149 0.70 -4.86 -3.77
C ASP A 149 -0.52 -5.47 -3.06
N ASN A 150 -1.62 -5.71 -3.80
CA ASN A 150 -2.81 -6.38 -3.25
C ASN A 150 -2.59 -7.87 -2.95
N GLU A 151 -1.82 -8.60 -3.78
CA GLU A 151 -1.43 -10.00 -3.51
C GLU A 151 -0.71 -10.09 -2.16
N HIS A 152 0.27 -9.22 -1.93
CA HIS A 152 1.04 -9.18 -0.69
C HIS A 152 0.28 -8.54 0.48
N MET A 153 -0.62 -7.61 0.24
CA MET A 153 -1.52 -7.12 1.29
C MET A 153 -2.40 -8.25 1.82
N GLY A 154 -2.96 -9.10 0.96
CA GLY A 154 -3.70 -10.29 1.38
C GLY A 154 -2.85 -11.23 2.24
N GLN A 155 -1.60 -11.46 1.86
CA GLN A 155 -0.63 -12.22 2.66
C GLN A 155 -0.39 -11.59 4.03
N LEU A 156 -0.16 -10.27 4.09
CA LEU A 156 0.09 -9.54 5.34
C LEU A 156 -1.14 -9.51 6.26
N ILE A 157 -2.36 -9.43 5.69
CA ILE A 157 -3.61 -9.56 6.46
C ILE A 157 -3.69 -10.94 7.12
N ALA A 158 -3.37 -12.00 6.38
CA ALA A 158 -3.33 -13.35 6.93
C ALA A 158 -2.30 -13.46 8.06
N TYR A 159 -1.09 -12.94 7.87
CA TYR A 159 -0.04 -12.92 8.88
C TYR A 159 -0.48 -12.15 10.13
N ALA A 160 -1.03 -10.95 9.97
CA ALA A 160 -1.52 -10.14 11.08
C ALA A 160 -2.55 -10.91 11.93
N ARG A 161 -3.55 -11.52 11.29
CA ARG A 161 -4.57 -12.32 11.99
C ARG A 161 -3.99 -13.54 12.71
N MET A 162 -3.02 -14.23 12.10
CA MET A 162 -2.33 -15.35 12.74
C MET A 162 -1.53 -14.91 13.99
N MET A 163 -1.07 -13.66 14.01
CA MET A 163 -0.36 -13.06 15.15
C MET A 163 -1.31 -12.38 16.17
N GLY A 164 -2.63 -12.43 15.95
CA GLY A 164 -3.62 -11.78 16.81
C GLY A 164 -3.75 -10.27 16.58
N VAL A 165 -3.24 -9.74 15.46
CA VAL A 165 -3.38 -8.34 15.06
C VAL A 165 -4.61 -8.20 14.16
N VAL A 166 -5.58 -7.37 14.59
CA VAL A 166 -6.76 -7.05 13.78
C VAL A 166 -6.41 -5.92 12.82
N PRO A 167 -6.65 -6.08 11.50
CA PRO A 167 -6.46 -4.98 10.56
C PRO A 167 -7.34 -3.78 10.94
N PRO A 168 -6.82 -2.53 10.92
CA PRO A 168 -7.53 -1.35 11.43
C PRO A 168 -8.92 -1.10 10.81
N TRP A 169 -9.11 -1.49 9.55
CA TRP A 169 -10.40 -1.39 8.86
C TRP A 169 -11.39 -2.51 9.17
N SER A 170 -10.97 -3.55 9.93
CA SER A 170 -11.81 -4.69 10.34
C SER A 170 -12.33 -4.55 11.76
N GLU A 171 -11.94 -3.52 12.50
CA GLU A 171 -12.47 -3.26 13.83
C GLU A 171 -13.95 -2.90 13.72
N PRO A 172 -14.82 -3.47 14.60
CA PRO A 172 -16.22 -3.05 14.66
C PRO A 172 -16.26 -1.55 14.94
N ALA A 173 -17.04 -0.80 14.17
CA ALA A 173 -17.35 0.57 14.52
C ALA A 173 -17.82 0.57 15.98
N HIS A 174 -17.13 1.31 16.86
CA HIS A 174 -17.52 1.43 18.25
C HIS A 174 -18.98 1.87 18.31
N LYS A 175 -19.84 1.00 18.87
CA LYS A 175 -21.26 1.26 19.06
C LYS A 175 -21.45 2.33 20.11
#